data_2b6b1ce76d3d43d0e78bc42cf21e2d01
#
_entry.id   2b6b1ce76d3d43d0e78bc42cf21e2d01
#
_cell.length_a   1.000
_cell.length_b   1.000
_cell.length_c   1.000
_cell.angle_alpha   90.00
_cell.angle_beta   90.00
_cell.angle_gamma   90.00
#
_symmetry.space_group_name_H-M   'P 1'
#
loop_
_entity.id
_entity.type
_entity.pdbx_description
1 polymer ?
#
loop_
_entity_poly.entity_id
_entity_poly.type
_entity_poly.pdbx_seq_one_letter_code
_entity_poly.pdbx_strand_id
1 'polypeptide(L)'
;ANTARWTKAPEPMPLVTAENPDGGAFVVPPGFVVDKLFTVPRNELGSWVSLGVDARGRIYACDQGDKGLVRITPAPLDGTGETVVEKVPAKITGAQGLLWAFDALYVVCNGGTGSGLYRVTDVDGDDMPETVTKLRDFQGGGEHGPHNILLSPDGKRLFVICGNHT
;
A
#
# COMPACT_ATOMS: atom_id res chain seq x y z
N ALA A 1 -10.13 -28.79 -4.95
CA ALA A 1 -10.76 -27.49 -5.19
C ALA A 1 -11.68 -27.20 -4.02
N ASN A 2 -11.33 -26.21 -3.20
CA ASN A 2 -12.15 -25.80 -2.06
C ASN A 2 -13.14 -24.75 -2.56
N THR A 3 -14.30 -25.19 -3.03
CA THR A 3 -15.42 -24.29 -3.34
C THR A 3 -16.10 -23.94 -2.02
N ALA A 4 -15.65 -22.87 -1.37
CA ALA A 4 -16.43 -22.28 -0.29
C ALA A 4 -17.80 -21.89 -0.86
N ARG A 5 -18.82 -22.67 -0.55
CA ARG A 5 -20.19 -22.28 -0.85
C ARG A 5 -20.61 -21.18 0.14
N TRP A 6 -20.78 -19.99 -0.34
CA TRP A 6 -21.50 -18.95 0.38
C TRP A 6 -22.96 -19.36 0.51
N THR A 7 -23.30 -20.06 1.60
CA THR A 7 -24.64 -20.62 1.79
C THR A 7 -25.66 -19.61 2.33
N LYS A 8 -25.20 -18.50 2.88
CA LYS A 8 -26.04 -17.37 3.31
C LYS A 8 -25.19 -16.09 3.31
N ALA A 9 -25.74 -14.99 2.83
CA ALA A 9 -25.14 -13.68 3.06
C ALA A 9 -25.09 -13.43 4.60
N PRO A 10 -23.98 -12.92 5.14
CA PRO A 10 -23.94 -12.53 6.53
C PRO A 10 -25.03 -11.50 6.80
N GLU A 11 -25.66 -11.59 7.96
CA GLU A 11 -26.59 -10.53 8.40
C GLU A 11 -25.84 -9.19 8.38
N PRO A 12 -26.47 -8.12 7.87
CA PRO A 12 -25.84 -6.81 7.87
C PRO A 12 -25.50 -6.41 9.31
N MET A 13 -24.24 -6.11 9.57
CA MET A 13 -23.84 -5.56 10.88
C MET A 13 -24.51 -4.20 11.08
N PRO A 14 -25.02 -3.90 12.28
CA PRO A 14 -25.50 -2.56 12.59
C PRO A 14 -24.35 -1.57 12.41
N LEU A 15 -24.63 -0.42 11.81
CA LEU A 15 -23.65 0.65 11.63
C LEU A 15 -23.81 1.69 12.74
N VAL A 16 -22.73 2.30 13.15
CA VAL A 16 -22.69 3.40 14.11
C VAL A 16 -22.02 4.62 13.48
N THR A 17 -22.36 5.80 13.97
CA THR A 17 -21.71 7.03 13.53
C THR A 17 -20.41 7.21 14.31
N ALA A 18 -19.30 7.42 13.61
CA ALA A 18 -18.01 7.82 14.16
C ALA A 18 -17.71 9.26 13.76
N GLU A 19 -17.02 10.00 14.63
CA GLU A 19 -16.58 11.34 14.30
C GLU A 19 -15.58 11.33 13.15
N ASN A 20 -15.69 12.34 12.29
CA ASN A 20 -14.69 12.60 11.25
C ASN A 20 -13.79 13.74 11.70
N PRO A 21 -12.46 13.53 11.81
CA PRO A 21 -11.52 14.57 12.23
C PRO A 21 -11.54 15.84 11.37
N ASP A 22 -11.99 15.75 10.13
CA ASP A 22 -12.11 16.88 9.19
C ASP A 22 -13.55 17.44 9.09
N GLY A 23 -14.46 17.04 9.99
CA GLY A 23 -15.86 17.42 10.00
C GLY A 23 -16.76 16.40 9.27
N GLY A 24 -18.06 16.42 9.62
CA GLY A 24 -19.01 15.40 9.17
C GLY A 24 -18.96 14.13 10.02
N ALA A 25 -19.38 13.00 9.45
CA ALA A 25 -19.41 11.73 10.15
C ALA A 25 -19.09 10.55 9.20
N PHE A 26 -18.39 9.56 9.74
CA PHE A 26 -18.28 8.23 9.13
C PHE A 26 -19.35 7.31 9.71
N VAL A 27 -19.82 6.38 8.89
CA VAL A 27 -20.71 5.30 9.34
C VAL A 27 -19.88 4.01 9.30
N VAL A 28 -19.67 3.41 10.47
CA VAL A 28 -18.76 2.26 10.64
C VAL A 28 -19.44 1.15 11.43
N PRO A 29 -18.97 -0.10 11.34
CA PRO A 29 -19.40 -1.18 12.22
C PRO A 29 -19.05 -0.88 13.69
N PRO A 30 -19.80 -1.41 14.66
CA PRO A 30 -19.45 -1.29 16.07
C PRO A 30 -18.03 -1.82 16.37
N GLY A 31 -17.29 -1.09 17.20
CA GLY A 31 -15.91 -1.42 17.55
C GLY A 31 -14.84 -0.91 16.57
N PHE A 32 -15.27 -0.24 15.49
CA PHE A 32 -14.34 0.48 14.61
C PHE A 32 -14.31 1.97 14.96
N VAL A 33 -13.14 2.56 14.82
CA VAL A 33 -12.90 4.00 14.91
C VAL A 33 -12.21 4.48 13.66
N VAL A 34 -12.30 5.77 13.36
CA VAL A 34 -11.61 6.39 12.23
C VAL A 34 -10.71 7.49 12.77
N ASP A 35 -9.41 7.31 12.60
CA ASP A 35 -8.40 8.29 13.01
C ASP A 35 -7.70 8.85 11.78
N LYS A 36 -7.53 10.17 11.74
CA LYS A 36 -6.72 10.80 10.71
C LYS A 36 -5.24 10.75 11.12
N LEU A 37 -4.47 9.90 10.46
CA LEU A 37 -3.05 9.76 10.74
C LEU A 37 -2.22 10.92 10.17
N PHE A 38 -2.59 11.39 8.98
CA PHE A 38 -1.79 12.38 8.26
C PHE A 38 -2.60 13.03 7.14
N THR A 39 -2.32 14.30 6.87
CA THR A 39 -2.81 15.00 5.67
C THR A 39 -1.67 15.15 4.68
N VAL A 40 -1.79 14.54 3.50
CA VAL A 40 -0.73 14.51 2.49
C VAL A 40 -0.52 15.90 1.88
N PRO A 41 0.65 16.52 2.05
CA PRO A 41 0.99 17.76 1.34
C PRO A 41 1.27 17.42 -0.13
N ARG A 42 0.25 17.51 -0.97
CA ARG A 42 0.25 17.01 -2.35
C ARG A 42 1.40 17.55 -3.20
N ASN A 43 1.79 18.82 -2.99
CA ASN A 43 2.87 19.43 -3.75
C ASN A 43 4.25 18.80 -3.45
N GLU A 44 4.42 18.22 -2.27
CA GLU A 44 5.69 17.65 -1.79
C GLU A 44 5.73 16.13 -1.91
N LEU A 45 4.61 15.47 -1.60
CA LEU A 45 4.50 14.01 -1.50
C LEU A 45 3.60 13.38 -2.55
N GLY A 46 2.97 14.20 -3.41
CA GLY A 46 2.17 13.74 -4.55
C GLY A 46 0.79 13.22 -4.18
N SER A 47 0.30 12.29 -4.99
CA SER A 47 -1.01 11.65 -4.85
C SER A 47 -0.82 10.15 -4.63
N TRP A 48 -1.11 9.68 -3.44
CA TRP A 48 -0.90 8.28 -3.08
C TRP A 48 -2.07 7.41 -3.55
N VAL A 49 -1.74 6.34 -4.24
CA VAL A 49 -2.72 5.42 -4.84
C VAL A 49 -2.53 3.98 -4.40
N SER A 50 -1.44 3.68 -3.70
CA SER A 50 -1.13 2.33 -3.22
C SER A 50 -0.56 2.37 -1.83
N LEU A 51 -0.99 1.44 -0.99
CA LEU A 51 -0.52 1.26 0.38
C LEU A 51 -0.07 -0.18 0.59
N GLY A 52 1.01 -0.36 1.34
CA GLY A 52 1.47 -1.66 1.85
C GLY A 52 1.87 -1.53 3.31
N VAL A 53 1.73 -2.59 4.08
CA VAL A 53 2.07 -2.59 5.52
C VAL A 53 3.19 -3.61 5.75
N ASP A 54 4.24 -3.21 6.46
CA ASP A 54 5.33 -4.09 6.82
C ASP A 54 5.07 -4.90 8.10
N ALA A 55 6.01 -5.77 8.44
CA ALA A 55 5.91 -6.64 9.62
C ALA A 55 5.89 -5.88 10.96
N ARG A 56 6.26 -4.61 10.97
CA ARG A 56 6.25 -3.72 12.16
C ARG A 56 5.02 -2.83 12.22
N GLY A 57 4.09 -2.95 11.26
CA GLY A 57 2.88 -2.13 11.19
C GLY A 57 3.10 -0.73 10.58
N ARG A 58 4.27 -0.46 9.98
CA ARG A 58 4.52 0.77 9.25
C ARG A 58 3.91 0.67 7.87
N ILE A 59 3.43 1.79 7.36
CA ILE A 59 2.72 1.85 6.09
C ILE A 59 3.68 2.44 5.04
N TYR A 60 3.81 1.76 3.90
CA TYR A 60 4.44 2.32 2.72
C TYR A 60 3.37 2.87 1.79
N ALA A 61 3.59 4.04 1.25
CA ALA A 61 2.73 4.65 0.24
C ALA A 61 3.57 5.13 -0.95
N CYS A 62 2.98 5.12 -2.14
CA CYS A 62 3.63 5.61 -3.34
C CYS A 62 2.78 6.63 -4.07
N ASP A 63 3.45 7.70 -4.51
CA ASP A 63 2.88 8.62 -5.47
C ASP A 63 2.75 7.97 -6.85
N GLN A 64 1.62 8.21 -7.50
CA GLN A 64 1.41 7.76 -8.89
C GLN A 64 2.23 8.55 -9.92
N GLY A 65 2.81 9.67 -9.54
CA GLY A 65 3.67 10.53 -10.36
C GLY A 65 5.17 10.30 -10.09
N ASP A 66 5.88 11.35 -9.71
CA ASP A 66 7.35 11.41 -9.60
C ASP A 66 7.89 11.58 -8.18
N LYS A 67 7.04 11.63 -7.15
CA LYS A 67 7.45 11.89 -5.75
C LYS A 67 8.01 10.67 -5.03
N GLY A 68 7.83 9.48 -5.59
CA GLY A 68 8.39 8.22 -5.07
C GLY A 68 7.63 7.63 -3.91
N LEU A 69 8.35 6.87 -3.07
CA LEU A 69 7.83 6.17 -1.91
C LEU A 69 8.00 6.98 -0.63
N VAL A 70 7.06 6.81 0.28
CA VAL A 70 7.16 7.24 1.67
C VAL A 70 6.91 6.07 2.60
N ARG A 71 7.49 6.14 3.81
CA ARG A 71 7.19 5.28 4.94
C ARG A 71 6.49 6.10 6.02
N ILE A 72 5.39 5.56 6.54
CA ILE A 72 4.56 6.18 7.55
C ILE A 72 4.62 5.29 8.79
N THR A 73 5.09 5.83 9.90
CA THR A 73 5.00 5.20 11.21
C THR A 73 3.81 5.84 11.93
N PRO A 74 2.68 5.13 12.09
CA PRO A 74 1.53 5.67 12.77
C PRO A 74 1.84 6.04 14.23
N ALA A 75 1.22 7.10 14.74
CA ALA A 75 1.23 7.39 16.16
C ALA A 75 0.70 6.19 16.97
N PRO A 76 1.22 5.96 18.19
CA PRO A 76 0.67 4.93 19.07
C PRO A 76 -0.81 5.15 19.37
N LEU A 77 -1.56 4.03 19.48
CA LEU A 77 -3.02 4.07 19.73
C LEU A 77 -3.39 4.64 21.11
N ASP A 78 -2.43 4.78 22.03
CA ASP A 78 -2.63 5.40 23.36
C ASP A 78 -2.67 6.93 23.32
N GLY A 79 -2.54 7.53 22.13
CA GLY A 79 -2.54 8.97 21.92
C GLY A 79 -1.21 9.65 22.27
N THR A 80 -0.16 8.88 22.53
CA THR A 80 1.19 9.42 22.75
C THR A 80 1.95 9.51 21.43
N GLY A 81 2.67 10.62 21.20
CA GLY A 81 3.48 10.81 20.01
C GLY A 81 2.69 11.24 18.77
N GLU A 82 3.39 11.31 17.67
CA GLU A 82 2.88 11.78 16.39
C GLU A 82 3.15 10.76 15.28
N THR A 83 2.35 10.80 14.22
CA THR A 83 2.62 10.05 13.00
C THR A 83 3.85 10.63 12.30
N VAL A 84 4.83 9.78 12.02
CA VAL A 84 6.07 10.17 11.33
C VAL A 84 5.98 9.73 9.86
N VAL A 85 6.31 10.64 8.94
CA VAL A 85 6.36 10.37 7.51
C VAL A 85 7.75 10.66 6.97
N GLU A 86 8.38 9.65 6.36
CA GLU A 86 9.76 9.69 5.87
C GLU A 86 9.79 9.36 4.39
N LYS A 87 10.60 10.06 3.61
CA LYS A 87 10.87 9.67 2.22
C LYS A 87 11.77 8.45 2.19
N VAL A 88 11.36 7.45 1.42
CA VAL A 88 12.18 6.26 1.16
C VAL A 88 13.17 6.58 0.04
N PRO A 89 14.49 6.34 0.22
CA PRO A 89 15.50 6.72 -0.76
C PRO A 89 15.50 5.85 -2.04
N ALA A 90 14.69 4.79 -2.06
CA ALA A 90 14.56 3.93 -3.23
C ALA A 90 14.11 4.73 -4.47
N LYS A 91 14.88 4.59 -5.57
CA LYS A 91 14.59 5.26 -6.84
C LYS A 91 13.49 4.53 -7.61
N ILE A 92 12.26 4.62 -7.09
CA ILE A 92 11.09 3.99 -7.67
C ILE A 92 9.88 4.91 -7.55
N THR A 93 9.04 4.95 -8.57
CA THR A 93 7.84 5.77 -8.63
C THR A 93 6.80 5.15 -9.55
N GLY A 94 5.56 5.64 -9.51
CA GLY A 94 4.46 5.10 -10.31
C GLY A 94 3.95 3.74 -9.81
N ALA A 95 4.12 3.45 -8.52
CA ALA A 95 3.62 2.20 -7.94
C ALA A 95 2.10 2.20 -7.84
N GLN A 96 1.51 1.11 -8.34
CA GLN A 96 0.08 0.83 -8.25
C GLN A 96 -0.22 -0.33 -7.29
N GLY A 97 0.79 -1.10 -6.90
CA GLY A 97 0.68 -2.16 -5.92
C GLY A 97 1.91 -2.24 -5.03
N LEU A 98 1.69 -2.32 -3.72
CA LEU A 98 2.73 -2.46 -2.70
C LEU A 98 2.42 -3.67 -1.81
N LEU A 99 3.42 -4.49 -1.57
CA LEU A 99 3.32 -5.65 -0.69
C LEU A 99 4.63 -5.86 0.07
N TRP A 100 4.57 -5.92 1.39
CA TRP A 100 5.66 -6.40 2.20
C TRP A 100 5.59 -7.93 2.31
N ALA A 101 6.61 -8.62 1.84
CA ALA A 101 6.72 -10.06 1.93
C ALA A 101 8.20 -10.48 1.83
N PHE A 102 8.57 -11.62 2.40
CA PHE A 102 9.93 -12.18 2.31
C PHE A 102 11.03 -11.15 2.67
N ASP A 103 10.79 -10.38 3.73
CA ASP A 103 11.67 -9.32 4.25
C ASP A 103 12.06 -8.26 3.20
N ALA A 104 11.13 -7.95 2.29
CA ALA A 104 11.32 -6.92 1.26
C ALA A 104 9.99 -6.26 0.88
N LEU A 105 10.07 -5.07 0.33
CA LEU A 105 8.93 -4.41 -0.30
C LEU A 105 8.87 -4.78 -1.78
N TYR A 106 7.80 -5.46 -2.19
CA TYR A 106 7.51 -5.72 -3.60
C TYR A 106 6.62 -4.62 -4.15
N VAL A 107 6.96 -4.15 -5.34
CA VAL A 107 6.32 -3.00 -5.97
C VAL A 107 5.93 -3.35 -7.40
N VAL A 108 4.67 -3.13 -7.73
CA VAL A 108 4.19 -3.18 -9.11
C VAL A 108 4.05 -1.76 -9.62
N CYS A 109 4.86 -1.42 -10.63
CA CYS A 109 4.82 -0.11 -11.28
C CYS A 109 3.98 -0.16 -12.56
N ASN A 110 3.25 0.93 -12.80
CA ASN A 110 2.53 1.19 -14.05
C ASN A 110 2.98 2.54 -14.60
N GLY A 111 3.94 2.53 -15.52
CA GLY A 111 4.66 3.74 -15.92
C GLY A 111 5.75 4.13 -14.90
N GLY A 112 5.98 5.43 -14.69
CA GLY A 112 6.99 5.91 -13.75
C GLY A 112 8.38 5.36 -14.02
N THR A 113 8.92 4.56 -13.10
CA THR A 113 10.21 3.86 -13.23
C THR A 113 10.20 2.81 -14.37
N GLY A 114 9.05 2.52 -14.94
CA GLY A 114 8.80 1.52 -15.97
C GLY A 114 7.84 0.44 -15.48
N SER A 115 6.91 0.02 -16.33
CA SER A 115 5.95 -1.02 -15.97
C SER A 115 6.67 -2.33 -15.64
N GLY A 116 6.35 -2.92 -14.50
CA GLY A 116 7.02 -4.14 -14.06
C GLY A 116 6.84 -4.47 -12.58
N LEU A 117 7.42 -5.60 -12.19
CA LEU A 117 7.55 -6.02 -10.80
C LEU A 117 8.96 -5.74 -10.31
N TYR A 118 9.05 -5.11 -9.15
CA TYR A 118 10.28 -4.73 -8.49
C TYR A 118 10.33 -5.29 -7.07
N ARG A 119 11.56 -5.48 -6.57
CA ARG A 119 11.86 -5.76 -5.18
C ARG A 119 12.73 -4.63 -4.64
N VAL A 120 12.34 -4.09 -3.49
CA VAL A 120 13.09 -3.04 -2.79
C VAL A 120 13.55 -3.59 -1.45
N THR A 121 14.85 -3.50 -1.20
CA THR A 121 15.50 -4.07 -0.01
C THR A 121 16.33 -3.02 0.70
N ASP A 122 16.44 -3.18 1.99
CA ASP A 122 17.45 -2.56 2.84
C ASP A 122 18.71 -3.43 2.77
N VAL A 123 19.79 -2.90 2.25
CA VAL A 123 21.05 -3.64 2.07
C VAL A 123 22.10 -3.21 3.08
N ASP A 124 22.09 -1.97 3.51
CA ASP A 124 23.04 -1.44 4.49
C ASP A 124 22.60 -1.64 5.96
N GLY A 125 21.35 -2.05 6.17
CA GLY A 125 20.81 -2.43 7.48
C GLY A 125 20.37 -1.25 8.34
N ASP A 126 20.10 -0.09 7.73
CA ASP A 126 19.64 1.11 8.44
C ASP A 126 18.12 1.14 8.66
N ASP A 127 17.43 0.05 8.28
CA ASP A 127 15.97 -0.12 8.34
C ASP A 127 15.19 0.76 7.33
N MET A 128 15.85 1.29 6.30
CA MET A 128 15.22 2.07 5.25
C MET A 128 15.56 1.46 3.87
N PRO A 129 14.59 0.87 3.15
CA PRO A 129 14.89 0.19 1.89
C PRO A 129 15.29 1.18 0.80
N GLU A 130 16.45 0.96 0.18
CA GLU A 130 17.06 1.85 -0.82
C GLU A 130 17.38 1.15 -2.16
N THR A 131 17.60 -0.17 -2.10
CA THR A 131 18.08 -0.91 -3.27
C THR A 131 16.92 -1.48 -4.08
N VAL A 132 16.80 -1.04 -5.32
CA VAL A 132 15.73 -1.43 -6.24
C VAL A 132 16.23 -2.46 -7.25
N THR A 133 15.61 -3.63 -7.27
CA THR A 133 15.87 -4.69 -8.26
C THR A 133 14.63 -4.95 -9.08
N LYS A 134 14.71 -4.82 -10.41
CA LYS A 134 13.63 -5.21 -11.31
C LYS A 134 13.61 -6.72 -11.48
N LEU A 135 12.49 -7.35 -11.17
CA LEU A 135 12.29 -8.80 -11.25
C LEU A 135 11.63 -9.22 -12.57
N ARG A 136 10.72 -8.40 -13.08
CA ARG A 136 9.96 -8.71 -14.29
C ARG A 136 9.54 -7.42 -15.02
N ASP A 137 9.69 -7.41 -16.33
CA ASP A 137 9.06 -6.42 -17.19
C ASP A 137 7.61 -6.80 -17.46
N PHE A 138 6.75 -5.78 -17.50
CA PHE A 138 5.40 -5.90 -18.03
C PHE A 138 5.26 -4.98 -19.24
N GLN A 139 4.64 -5.49 -20.28
CA GLN A 139 4.14 -4.65 -21.36
C GLN A 139 2.86 -4.00 -20.88
N GLY A 140 2.69 -2.73 -21.11
CA GLY A 140 1.45 -2.06 -20.75
C GLY A 140 1.66 -0.79 -19.95
N GLY A 141 0.55 -0.08 -19.77
CA GLY A 141 0.52 1.22 -19.13
C GLY A 141 -0.89 1.79 -19.10
N GLY A 142 -0.98 3.06 -18.71
CA GLY A 142 -2.25 3.76 -18.60
C GLY A 142 -3.15 3.20 -17.50
N GLU A 143 -4.42 3.55 -17.54
CA GLU A 143 -5.37 3.28 -16.46
C GLU A 143 -5.60 1.77 -16.21
N HIS A 144 -5.44 0.94 -17.24
CA HIS A 144 -5.67 -0.51 -17.17
C HIS A 144 -4.39 -1.35 -17.30
N GLY A 145 -3.26 -0.80 -16.91
CA GLY A 145 -1.97 -1.48 -16.88
C GLY A 145 -1.78 -2.38 -15.66
N PRO A 146 -0.53 -2.66 -15.25
CA PRO A 146 -0.21 -3.38 -14.02
C PRO A 146 -0.71 -2.63 -12.78
N HIS A 147 -1.41 -3.31 -11.86
CA HIS A 147 -2.07 -2.62 -10.75
C HIS A 147 -1.71 -3.11 -9.36
N ASN A 148 -1.82 -4.40 -9.06
CA ASN A 148 -1.74 -4.84 -7.67
C ASN A 148 -0.89 -6.11 -7.53
N ILE A 149 -0.51 -6.39 -6.28
CA ILE A 149 0.28 -7.56 -5.91
C ILE A 149 -0.26 -8.14 -4.61
N LEU A 150 -0.38 -9.45 -4.56
CA LEU A 150 -0.87 -10.19 -3.41
C LEU A 150 0.04 -11.37 -3.11
N LEU A 151 0.14 -11.72 -1.83
CA LEU A 151 0.74 -12.98 -1.40
C LEU A 151 -0.26 -14.13 -1.60
N SER A 152 0.20 -15.27 -2.09
CA SER A 152 -0.63 -16.47 -2.17
C SER A 152 -1.04 -16.95 -0.76
N PRO A 153 -2.18 -17.66 -0.62
CA PRO A 153 -2.64 -18.16 0.67
C PRO A 153 -1.65 -19.08 1.39
N ASP A 154 -0.78 -19.76 0.64
CA ASP A 154 0.28 -20.63 1.18
C ASP A 154 1.56 -19.86 1.54
N GLY A 155 1.58 -18.51 1.34
CA GLY A 155 2.70 -17.65 1.65
C GLY A 155 3.93 -17.85 0.77
N LYS A 156 3.84 -18.54 -0.38
CA LYS A 156 5.02 -18.95 -1.17
C LYS A 156 5.13 -18.28 -2.54
N ARG A 157 4.10 -17.57 -2.97
CA ARG A 157 4.03 -16.99 -4.32
C ARG A 157 3.47 -15.58 -4.28
N LEU A 158 3.85 -14.81 -5.28
CA LEU A 158 3.27 -13.49 -5.53
C LEU A 158 2.31 -13.59 -6.71
N PHE A 159 1.10 -13.09 -6.54
CA PHE A 159 0.15 -12.87 -7.62
C PHE A 159 0.17 -11.40 -8.03
N VAL A 160 0.37 -11.14 -9.30
CA VAL A 160 0.30 -9.78 -9.86
C VAL A 160 -0.99 -9.66 -10.66
N ILE A 161 -1.71 -8.59 -10.43
CA ILE A 161 -2.94 -8.26 -11.13
C ILE A 161 -2.62 -7.19 -12.17
N CYS A 162 -2.97 -7.49 -13.41
CA CYS A 162 -2.82 -6.59 -14.53
C CYS A 162 -4.17 -6.42 -15.22
N GLY A 163 -4.43 -5.23 -15.72
CA GLY A 163 -5.61 -4.95 -16.52
C GLY A 163 -5.38 -5.32 -18.00
N ASN A 164 -6.37 -5.00 -18.84
CA ASN A 164 -6.38 -5.36 -20.25
C ASN A 164 -5.44 -4.52 -21.13
N HIS A 165 -4.70 -3.59 -20.56
CA HIS A 165 -3.63 -2.82 -21.23
C HIS A 165 -2.23 -3.36 -20.87
N THR A 166 -2.14 -4.64 -20.48
CA THR A 166 -0.87 -5.32 -20.14
C THR A 166 -0.65 -6.52 -21.03
#